data_e422ada7930ed0a98281efde3ce2fb08
#
_entry.id   e422ada7930ed0a98281efde3ce2fb08
#
_cell.length_a   1.000
_cell.length_b   1.000
_cell.length_c   1.000
_cell.angle_alpha   90.00
_cell.angle_beta   90.00
_cell.angle_gamma   90.00
#
_symmetry.space_group_name_H-M   'P 1'
#
loop_
_entity.id
_entity.type
_entity.pdbx_description
1 polymer ?
#
loop_
_entity_poly.entity_id
_entity_poly.type
_entity_poly.pdbx_seq_one_letter_code
_entity_poly.pdbx_strand_id
1 'polypeptide(L)'
;LAQVVKAKGRLSNLVEKTDNGNALKGTCGIGHTRWATHGEPSQINAHPHVSGNCSRSGSGAVESEVVGVHNGIIENYTELKEKLLKHGYTFYSQTDTEVAIKLVDYYYKKYKLGPIDAIAKTMVRIRGSYALELMFRDYPGEIWVARKDSPMIIGIADGETYVASDVPAILKYTRNVYYIGNLEFAKLTPGEAHFYNLDGDEIEKQTTEIKWDAEAAEKAGFEHFMMKEIHEQPKAVQDTLNSVIKDGRIDFEAVGITEDEIKGFEQIYIVACGSAWHVGMAAQYVLEDMADISVRVELASEFRYRKMSLNPKALMIVVSQSGETADTLAALRLAKEKGITTMAIVNVVGSSIAREADKVFYTLAGPEISVATTKAYSAQLAAMYCLAVQFAKVRGKITEEQYGYYITELLTIPEKIQKILEDKERLQWFAAKYANASDVFFVGRGIDYAAVSYTHLRAHETDSYLV
;
A
#
# COMPACT_ATOMS: atom_id res chain seq x y z
N LEU A 1 20.82 17.24 -20.90
CA LEU A 1 20.16 16.08 -21.55
C LEU A 1 19.91 15.01 -20.50
N ALA A 2 18.70 14.46 -20.47
CA ALA A 2 18.43 13.31 -19.63
C ALA A 2 19.05 12.05 -20.27
N GLN A 3 19.59 11.18 -19.41
CA GLN A 3 20.06 9.86 -19.82
C GLN A 3 19.02 8.82 -19.37
N VAL A 4 18.49 8.04 -20.30
CA VAL A 4 17.47 7.02 -20.04
C VAL A 4 18.06 5.64 -20.27
N VAL A 5 17.87 4.72 -19.32
CA VAL A 5 18.23 3.31 -19.47
C VAL A 5 17.02 2.45 -19.08
N LYS A 6 16.72 1.47 -19.91
CA LYS A 6 15.62 0.53 -19.73
C LYS A 6 16.09 -0.91 -19.89
N ALA A 7 15.52 -1.82 -19.12
CA ALA A 7 15.74 -3.26 -19.29
C ALA A 7 14.41 -4.00 -19.13
N LYS A 8 14.28 -5.15 -19.80
CA LYS A 8 13.19 -6.11 -19.61
C LYS A 8 13.64 -7.19 -18.63
N GLY A 9 12.75 -7.66 -17.78
CA GLY A 9 13.01 -8.75 -16.86
C GLY A 9 13.38 -8.28 -15.46
N ARG A 10 14.24 -8.99 -14.77
CA ARG A 10 14.63 -8.71 -13.38
C ARG A 10 15.42 -7.41 -13.25
N LEU A 11 15.36 -6.79 -12.07
CA LEU A 11 16.11 -5.56 -11.76
C LEU A 11 17.62 -5.76 -11.97
N SER A 12 18.17 -6.97 -11.75
CA SER A 12 19.56 -7.31 -12.03
C SER A 12 20.00 -6.98 -13.46
N ASN A 13 19.10 -7.13 -14.45
CA ASN A 13 19.40 -6.78 -15.83
C ASN A 13 19.62 -5.27 -16.03
N LEU A 14 18.92 -4.45 -15.26
CA LEU A 14 19.11 -2.99 -15.28
C LEU A 14 20.40 -2.62 -14.54
N VAL A 15 20.66 -3.24 -13.40
CA VAL A 15 21.87 -3.05 -12.59
C VAL A 15 23.12 -3.36 -13.41
N GLU A 16 23.15 -4.50 -14.10
CA GLU A 16 24.26 -4.88 -15.01
C GLU A 16 24.42 -3.87 -16.16
N LYS A 17 23.30 -3.48 -16.80
CA LYS A 17 23.29 -2.55 -17.94
C LYS A 17 23.76 -1.13 -17.57
N THR A 18 23.62 -0.76 -16.30
CA THR A 18 24.04 0.55 -15.78
C THR A 18 25.38 0.50 -15.03
N ASP A 19 26.05 -0.64 -15.00
CA ASP A 19 27.26 -0.84 -14.18
C ASP A 19 27.02 -0.40 -12.72
N ASN A 20 26.03 -1.00 -12.06
CA ASN A 20 25.56 -0.61 -10.73
C ASN A 20 25.22 0.89 -10.60
N GLY A 21 24.78 1.52 -11.66
CA GLY A 21 24.48 2.95 -11.70
C GLY A 21 25.67 3.83 -12.11
N ASN A 22 26.90 3.32 -12.14
CA ASN A 22 28.11 4.09 -12.45
C ASN A 22 28.12 4.66 -13.88
N ALA A 23 27.39 4.05 -14.81
CA ALA A 23 27.24 4.55 -16.17
C ALA A 23 26.36 5.81 -16.26
N LEU A 24 25.60 6.15 -15.20
CA LEU A 24 24.75 7.31 -15.13
C LEU A 24 25.43 8.41 -14.31
N LYS A 25 25.72 9.56 -14.92
CA LYS A 25 26.49 10.66 -14.31
C LYS A 25 25.60 11.78 -13.76
N GLY A 26 24.39 11.46 -13.31
CA GLY A 26 23.47 12.43 -12.72
C GLY A 26 23.50 12.44 -11.20
N THR A 27 23.22 13.58 -10.59
CA THR A 27 22.95 13.73 -9.14
C THR A 27 21.44 13.75 -8.82
N CYS A 28 20.60 13.68 -9.86
CA CYS A 28 19.17 13.71 -9.78
C CYS A 28 18.62 12.64 -10.75
N GLY A 29 17.70 11.80 -10.30
CA GLY A 29 17.18 10.70 -11.12
C GLY A 29 15.85 10.14 -10.63
N ILE A 30 15.09 9.58 -11.57
CA ILE A 30 13.81 8.91 -11.32
C ILE A 30 13.86 7.47 -11.85
N GLY A 31 13.16 6.56 -11.22
CA GLY A 31 13.16 5.15 -11.60
C GLY A 31 11.85 4.42 -11.27
N HIS A 32 11.59 3.32 -11.99
CA HIS A 32 10.37 2.54 -11.81
C HIS A 32 10.57 1.09 -12.23
N THR A 33 10.10 0.14 -11.42
CA THR A 33 10.18 -1.31 -11.71
C THR A 33 8.98 -1.86 -12.49
N ARG A 34 8.02 -1.05 -12.80
CA ARG A 34 6.81 -1.30 -13.58
C ARG A 34 6.07 -2.62 -13.31
N TRP A 35 4.88 -2.53 -12.76
CA TRP A 35 3.86 -3.58 -12.84
C TRP A 35 3.00 -3.30 -14.07
N ALA A 36 3.04 -4.20 -15.08
CA ALA A 36 2.42 -3.93 -16.38
C ALA A 36 0.89 -3.95 -16.32
N THR A 37 0.26 -2.79 -16.50
CA THR A 37 -1.20 -2.63 -16.63
C THR A 37 -1.64 -2.38 -18.08
N HIS A 38 -0.88 -1.58 -18.84
CA HIS A 38 -1.12 -1.23 -20.24
C HIS A 38 0.10 -1.51 -21.09
N GLY A 39 -0.09 -2.28 -22.18
CA GLY A 39 0.98 -2.73 -23.07
C GLY A 39 1.81 -3.88 -22.49
N GLU A 40 2.30 -4.76 -23.35
CA GLU A 40 3.10 -5.93 -22.95
C GLU A 40 4.39 -5.55 -22.20
N PRO A 41 4.93 -6.43 -21.35
CA PRO A 41 6.24 -6.25 -20.72
C PRO A 41 7.36 -6.26 -21.79
N SER A 42 7.74 -5.07 -22.25
CA SER A 42 8.79 -4.86 -23.25
C SER A 42 9.67 -3.67 -22.86
N GLN A 43 10.87 -3.59 -23.42
CA GLN A 43 11.78 -2.49 -23.12
C GLN A 43 11.21 -1.13 -23.53
N ILE A 44 10.49 -1.06 -24.65
CA ILE A 44 9.88 0.19 -25.13
C ILE A 44 8.75 0.68 -24.22
N ASN A 45 8.00 -0.25 -23.62
CA ASN A 45 6.93 0.04 -22.68
C ASN A 45 7.42 0.20 -21.24
N ALA A 46 8.71 -0.05 -20.94
CA ALA A 46 9.28 0.18 -19.62
C ALA A 46 9.41 1.70 -19.35
N HIS A 47 9.34 2.08 -18.07
CA HIS A 47 9.62 3.44 -17.60
C HIS A 47 11.13 3.73 -17.58
N PRO A 48 11.55 5.00 -17.57
CA PRO A 48 10.73 6.22 -17.71
C PRO A 48 10.26 6.46 -19.16
N HIS A 49 9.21 7.27 -19.33
CA HIS A 49 8.76 7.76 -20.63
C HIS A 49 9.21 9.20 -20.87
N VAL A 50 9.30 9.58 -22.13
CA VAL A 50 9.77 10.90 -22.58
C VAL A 50 8.74 11.59 -23.45
N SER A 51 8.66 12.91 -23.41
CA SER A 51 7.72 13.69 -24.24
C SER A 51 8.15 13.81 -25.68
N GLY A 52 9.47 13.74 -25.96
CA GLY A 52 10.04 13.71 -27.28
C GLY A 52 10.05 12.33 -27.94
N ASN A 53 10.83 12.20 -29.00
CA ASN A 53 11.03 10.92 -29.66
C ASN A 53 12.01 10.04 -28.87
N CYS A 54 11.68 8.77 -28.74
CA CYS A 54 12.53 7.78 -28.10
C CYS A 54 13.15 6.86 -29.18
N SER A 55 14.41 6.44 -28.98
CA SER A 55 15.03 5.44 -29.83
C SER A 55 14.26 4.10 -29.72
N ARG A 56 14.39 3.23 -30.73
CA ARG A 56 13.76 1.89 -30.70
C ARG A 56 14.19 1.04 -29.49
N SER A 57 15.38 1.28 -28.94
CA SER A 57 15.85 0.61 -27.72
C SER A 57 15.26 1.22 -26.44
N GLY A 58 14.64 2.41 -26.53
CA GLY A 58 14.14 3.13 -25.37
C GLY A 58 15.23 3.64 -24.41
N SER A 59 16.50 3.51 -24.76
CA SER A 59 17.65 3.89 -23.92
C SER A 59 18.60 4.83 -24.66
N GLY A 60 19.29 5.70 -23.91
CA GLY A 60 20.28 6.65 -24.42
C GLY A 60 20.06 8.07 -23.93
N ALA A 61 20.87 9.02 -24.43
CA ALA A 61 20.62 10.44 -24.22
C ALA A 61 19.38 10.85 -25.02
N VAL A 62 18.47 11.55 -24.39
CA VAL A 62 17.19 11.96 -24.99
C VAL A 62 17.05 13.47 -24.98
N GLU A 63 16.70 14.02 -26.14
CA GLU A 63 16.24 15.40 -26.26
C GLU A 63 14.73 15.44 -26.03
N SER A 64 14.34 15.70 -24.82
CA SER A 64 12.95 15.77 -24.41
C SER A 64 12.75 16.90 -23.40
N GLU A 65 11.62 17.55 -23.47
CA GLU A 65 11.30 18.61 -22.51
C GLU A 65 10.92 18.03 -21.16
N VAL A 66 10.18 16.90 -21.17
CA VAL A 66 9.71 16.24 -19.98
C VAL A 66 10.07 14.75 -20.04
N VAL A 67 10.60 14.24 -18.93
CA VAL A 67 10.84 12.82 -18.69
C VAL A 67 10.09 12.45 -17.40
N GLY A 68 9.44 11.29 -17.38
CA GLY A 68 8.68 10.90 -16.19
C GLY A 68 8.42 9.43 -16.04
N VAL A 69 8.09 9.06 -14.80
CA VAL A 69 7.57 7.75 -14.40
C VAL A 69 6.19 7.89 -13.79
N HIS A 70 5.42 6.82 -13.76
CA HIS A 70 4.05 6.80 -13.29
C HIS A 70 3.76 5.47 -12.62
N ASN A 71 3.22 5.51 -11.42
CA ASN A 71 2.63 4.40 -10.72
C ASN A 71 1.11 4.64 -10.60
N GLY A 72 0.31 3.77 -11.21
CA GLY A 72 -1.15 3.88 -11.24
C GLY A 72 -1.76 3.58 -12.61
N ILE A 73 -2.96 4.06 -12.85
CA ILE A 73 -3.72 3.85 -14.09
C ILE A 73 -4.39 5.15 -14.54
N ILE A 74 -4.14 5.56 -15.78
CA ILE A 74 -4.81 6.71 -16.40
C ILE A 74 -6.02 6.18 -17.20
N GLU A 75 -7.19 6.18 -16.61
CA GLU A 75 -8.41 5.58 -17.17
C GLU A 75 -8.85 6.20 -18.50
N ASN A 76 -8.67 7.50 -18.67
CA ASN A 76 -9.05 8.21 -19.88
C ASN A 76 -7.90 8.42 -20.87
N TYR A 77 -6.85 7.59 -20.80
CA TYR A 77 -5.64 7.75 -21.64
C TYR A 77 -5.96 7.74 -23.15
N THR A 78 -6.92 6.96 -23.59
CA THR A 78 -7.33 6.88 -25.01
C THR A 78 -7.86 8.22 -25.51
N GLU A 79 -8.77 8.87 -24.78
CA GLU A 79 -9.30 10.19 -25.07
C GLU A 79 -8.18 11.24 -25.14
N LEU A 80 -7.29 11.20 -24.14
CA LEU A 80 -6.16 12.13 -24.07
C LEU A 80 -5.16 11.92 -25.21
N LYS A 81 -4.89 10.67 -25.57
CA LYS A 81 -4.04 10.30 -26.71
C LYS A 81 -4.59 10.83 -28.03
N GLU A 82 -5.89 10.64 -28.30
CA GLU A 82 -6.54 11.17 -29.51
C GLU A 82 -6.44 12.69 -29.60
N LYS A 83 -6.62 13.38 -28.49
CA LYS A 83 -6.43 14.83 -28.40
C LYS A 83 -5.00 15.24 -28.72
N LEU A 84 -4.01 14.57 -28.15
CA LEU A 84 -2.60 14.87 -28.39
C LEU A 84 -2.18 14.56 -29.84
N LEU A 85 -2.70 13.50 -30.45
CA LEU A 85 -2.50 13.21 -31.89
C LEU A 85 -2.98 14.36 -32.78
N LYS A 86 -4.15 14.96 -32.48
CA LYS A 86 -4.69 16.13 -33.20
C LYS A 86 -3.81 17.37 -33.05
N HIS A 87 -2.94 17.42 -32.02
CA HIS A 87 -1.97 18.47 -31.77
C HIS A 87 -0.55 18.14 -32.24
N GLY A 88 -0.39 17.07 -33.04
CA GLY A 88 0.87 16.72 -33.69
C GLY A 88 1.81 15.87 -32.85
N TYR A 89 1.37 15.37 -31.69
CA TYR A 89 2.16 14.41 -30.92
C TYR A 89 2.13 13.04 -31.58
N THR A 90 3.24 12.32 -31.49
CA THR A 90 3.38 10.92 -31.90
C THR A 90 3.61 10.07 -30.65
N PHE A 91 3.33 8.77 -30.73
CA PHE A 91 3.50 7.84 -29.62
C PHE A 91 4.36 6.66 -30.03
N TYR A 92 5.31 6.28 -29.19
CA TYR A 92 6.24 5.19 -29.42
C TYR A 92 5.92 3.95 -28.57
N SER A 93 5.12 4.09 -27.52
CA SER A 93 4.73 3.01 -26.61
C SER A 93 3.20 2.77 -26.60
N GLN A 94 2.82 1.70 -25.91
CA GLN A 94 1.41 1.34 -25.70
C GLN A 94 0.92 1.73 -24.29
N THR A 95 1.70 2.53 -23.55
CA THR A 95 1.41 2.83 -22.16
C THR A 95 0.58 4.11 -22.01
N ASP A 96 -0.26 4.12 -21.00
CA ASP A 96 -0.97 5.29 -20.51
C ASP A 96 0.00 6.35 -19.94
N THR A 97 1.12 5.91 -19.39
CA THR A 97 2.17 6.80 -18.87
C THR A 97 2.73 7.73 -19.94
N GLU A 98 3.03 7.23 -21.13
CA GLU A 98 3.52 8.10 -22.22
C GLU A 98 2.51 9.22 -22.53
N VAL A 99 1.21 8.88 -22.46
CA VAL A 99 0.14 9.88 -22.68
C VAL A 99 0.16 10.95 -21.59
N ALA A 100 0.32 10.57 -20.32
CA ALA A 100 0.42 11.53 -19.21
C ALA A 100 1.62 12.46 -19.37
N ILE A 101 2.82 11.91 -19.68
CA ILE A 101 4.05 12.71 -19.85
C ILE A 101 3.91 13.69 -21.04
N LYS A 102 3.34 13.25 -22.16
CA LYS A 102 3.09 14.12 -23.31
C LYS A 102 1.98 15.17 -23.05
N LEU A 103 1.05 14.89 -22.15
CA LEU A 103 0.06 15.87 -21.73
C LEU A 103 0.68 16.99 -20.88
N VAL A 104 1.62 16.64 -19.98
CA VAL A 104 2.40 17.62 -19.23
C VAL A 104 3.19 18.52 -20.19
N ASP A 105 3.91 17.93 -21.16
CA ASP A 105 4.67 18.65 -22.19
C ASP A 105 3.77 19.57 -23.05
N TYR A 106 2.58 19.09 -23.40
CA TYR A 106 1.61 19.87 -24.16
C TYR A 106 1.20 21.14 -23.41
N TYR A 107 0.91 21.05 -22.12
CA TYR A 107 0.59 22.24 -21.34
C TYR A 107 1.80 23.12 -21.10
N TYR A 108 2.96 22.55 -20.87
CA TYR A 108 4.22 23.26 -20.67
C TYR A 108 4.60 24.10 -21.89
N LYS A 109 4.61 23.49 -23.09
CA LYS A 109 5.02 24.15 -24.33
C LYS A 109 3.96 25.09 -24.92
N LYS A 110 2.73 24.56 -25.06
CA LYS A 110 1.66 25.29 -25.76
C LYS A 110 1.28 26.59 -25.07
N TYR A 111 1.24 26.57 -23.77
CA TYR A 111 0.81 27.73 -22.98
C TYR A 111 1.99 28.53 -22.43
N LYS A 112 3.21 28.09 -22.66
CA LYS A 112 4.44 28.65 -22.08
C LYS A 112 4.34 28.78 -20.55
N LEU A 113 3.76 27.77 -19.94
CA LEU A 113 3.54 27.70 -18.50
C LEU A 113 4.80 27.14 -17.83
N GLY A 114 5.02 27.51 -16.57
CA GLY A 114 5.99 26.82 -15.74
C GLY A 114 5.53 25.40 -15.36
N PRO A 115 6.38 24.60 -14.68
CA PRO A 115 6.03 23.27 -14.23
C PRO A 115 4.78 23.22 -13.37
N ILE A 116 4.58 24.19 -12.46
CA ILE A 116 3.44 24.28 -11.56
C ILE A 116 2.12 24.25 -12.34
N ASP A 117 1.93 25.18 -13.26
CA ASP A 117 0.69 25.24 -14.05
C ASP A 117 0.52 24.04 -14.97
N ALA A 118 1.60 23.56 -15.58
CA ALA A 118 1.55 22.42 -16.49
C ALA A 118 1.12 21.15 -15.76
N ILE A 119 1.65 20.91 -14.56
CA ILE A 119 1.28 19.78 -13.70
C ILE A 119 -0.16 19.95 -13.21
N ALA A 120 -0.54 21.08 -12.64
CA ALA A 120 -1.90 21.33 -12.15
C ALA A 120 -2.95 21.11 -13.26
N LYS A 121 -2.73 21.68 -14.47
CA LYS A 121 -3.63 21.46 -15.62
C LYS A 121 -3.69 20.00 -16.06
N THR A 122 -2.59 19.26 -15.98
CA THR A 122 -2.55 17.84 -16.28
C THR A 122 -3.37 17.04 -15.26
N MET A 123 -3.18 17.31 -13.97
CA MET A 123 -3.90 16.65 -12.88
C MET A 123 -5.42 16.82 -12.97
N VAL A 124 -5.91 17.98 -13.38
CA VAL A 124 -7.33 18.24 -13.60
C VAL A 124 -7.90 17.43 -14.78
N ARG A 125 -7.09 17.05 -15.75
CA ARG A 125 -7.53 16.35 -16.98
C ARG A 125 -7.45 14.84 -16.90
N ILE A 126 -6.51 14.33 -16.11
CA ILE A 126 -6.33 12.90 -15.92
C ILE A 126 -7.45 12.34 -15.02
N ARG A 127 -8.02 11.23 -15.42
CA ARG A 127 -8.91 10.39 -14.60
C ARG A 127 -8.16 9.11 -14.20
N GLY A 128 -8.46 8.61 -13.01
CA GLY A 128 -7.82 7.43 -12.44
C GLY A 128 -6.89 7.77 -11.28
N SER A 129 -6.07 6.81 -10.88
CA SER A 129 -5.07 6.94 -9.80
C SER A 129 -3.68 7.12 -10.38
N TYR A 130 -2.88 7.99 -9.78
CA TYR A 130 -1.50 8.23 -10.22
C TYR A 130 -0.58 8.74 -9.12
N ALA A 131 0.67 8.31 -9.21
CA ALA A 131 1.84 8.91 -8.60
C ALA A 131 2.84 9.17 -9.73
N LEU A 132 3.03 10.42 -10.08
CA LEU A 132 3.89 10.88 -11.16
C LEU A 132 5.18 11.45 -10.59
N GLU A 133 6.32 11.09 -11.19
CA GLU A 133 7.60 11.74 -10.96
C GLU A 133 8.09 12.29 -12.30
N LEU A 134 8.43 13.58 -12.36
CA LEU A 134 8.70 14.34 -13.56
C LEU A 134 10.02 15.09 -13.44
N MET A 135 10.77 15.14 -14.53
CA MET A 135 11.95 15.99 -14.70
C MET A 135 11.76 16.85 -15.94
N PHE A 136 12.04 18.15 -15.81
CA PHE A 136 11.97 19.12 -16.90
C PHE A 136 13.39 19.52 -17.34
N ARG A 137 13.60 19.59 -18.66
CA ARG A 137 14.92 19.95 -19.24
C ARG A 137 15.42 21.32 -18.75
N ASP A 138 14.52 22.28 -18.65
CA ASP A 138 14.84 23.66 -18.30
C ASP A 138 15.01 23.88 -16.78
N TYR A 139 14.73 22.84 -15.98
CA TYR A 139 14.83 22.85 -14.51
C TYR A 139 15.74 21.70 -14.03
N PRO A 140 17.05 21.74 -14.37
CA PRO A 140 17.97 20.69 -13.97
C PRO A 140 18.16 20.66 -12.46
N GLY A 141 18.18 19.46 -11.87
CA GLY A 141 18.32 19.28 -10.43
C GLY A 141 17.00 19.31 -9.66
N GLU A 142 15.88 19.53 -10.34
CA GLU A 142 14.54 19.47 -9.74
C GLU A 142 13.82 18.18 -10.14
N ILE A 143 13.17 17.53 -9.18
CA ILE A 143 12.16 16.50 -9.41
C ILE A 143 10.81 17.08 -9.02
N TRP A 144 9.82 16.92 -9.88
CA TRP A 144 8.44 17.30 -9.64
C TRP A 144 7.60 16.06 -9.46
N VAL A 145 6.79 16.04 -8.42
CA VAL A 145 5.93 14.88 -8.11
C VAL A 145 4.49 15.32 -8.01
N ALA A 146 3.56 14.45 -8.43
CA ALA A 146 2.13 14.71 -8.34
C ALA A 146 1.37 13.43 -7.99
N ARG A 147 0.36 13.54 -7.14
CA ARG A 147 -0.33 12.38 -6.60
C ARG A 147 -1.85 12.51 -6.63
N LYS A 148 -2.50 11.40 -6.99
CA LYS A 148 -3.92 11.13 -6.73
C LYS A 148 -4.13 9.64 -6.51
N ASP A 149 -4.63 9.25 -5.33
CA ASP A 149 -5.03 7.89 -4.94
C ASP A 149 -3.95 6.79 -5.03
N SER A 150 -2.76 7.05 -5.60
CA SER A 150 -1.61 6.15 -5.58
C SER A 150 -0.66 6.52 -4.44
N PRO A 151 0.06 5.55 -3.82
CA PRO A 151 0.95 5.84 -2.71
C PRO A 151 2.19 6.62 -3.15
N MET A 152 2.59 7.60 -2.34
CA MET A 152 3.82 8.37 -2.52
C MET A 152 4.21 9.05 -1.20
N ILE A 153 5.48 8.95 -0.85
CA ILE A 153 6.10 9.64 0.28
C ILE A 153 7.33 10.39 -0.18
N ILE A 154 7.69 11.45 0.53
CA ILE A 154 8.87 12.26 0.27
C ILE A 154 9.71 12.27 1.55
N GLY A 155 10.96 11.81 1.45
CA GLY A 155 11.91 11.79 2.55
C GLY A 155 12.93 12.92 2.41
N ILE A 156 13.26 13.57 3.52
CA ILE A 156 14.25 14.65 3.57
C ILE A 156 15.43 14.20 4.44
N ALA A 157 16.63 14.36 3.91
CA ALA A 157 17.90 14.18 4.61
C ALA A 157 18.77 15.43 4.44
N ASP A 158 19.94 15.44 5.05
CA ASP A 158 20.89 16.56 4.92
C ASP A 158 21.42 16.66 3.49
N GLY A 159 20.98 17.67 2.75
CA GLY A 159 21.35 17.89 1.36
C GLY A 159 20.81 16.88 0.34
N GLU A 160 19.88 16.01 0.73
CA GLU A 160 19.30 15.00 -0.14
C GLU A 160 17.76 14.91 0.04
N THR A 161 17.06 14.63 -1.05
CA THR A 161 15.61 14.42 -1.06
C THR A 161 15.27 13.14 -1.80
N TYR A 162 14.41 12.33 -1.22
CA TYR A 162 14.00 11.03 -1.73
C TYR A 162 12.50 11.02 -1.99
N VAL A 163 12.07 10.31 -3.01
CA VAL A 163 10.66 10.01 -3.26
C VAL A 163 10.51 8.51 -3.48
N ALA A 164 9.47 7.93 -2.91
CA ALA A 164 9.18 6.51 -3.05
C ALA A 164 7.67 6.23 -2.92
N SER A 165 7.25 5.05 -3.34
CA SER A 165 5.88 4.59 -3.13
C SER A 165 5.62 4.16 -1.68
N ASP A 166 6.67 3.74 -0.94
CA ASP A 166 6.52 3.29 0.45
C ASP A 166 7.73 3.65 1.34
N VAL A 167 7.51 3.56 2.65
CA VAL A 167 8.50 3.90 3.69
C VAL A 167 9.75 3.01 3.65
N PRO A 168 9.68 1.67 3.52
CA PRO A 168 10.84 0.81 3.53
C PRO A 168 11.91 1.19 2.52
N ALA A 169 11.51 1.72 1.36
CA ALA A 169 12.43 2.07 0.28
C ALA A 169 13.43 3.18 0.65
N ILE A 170 13.05 4.09 1.55
CA ILE A 170 13.88 5.25 1.93
C ILE A 170 14.39 5.21 3.37
N LEU A 171 13.95 4.24 4.16
CA LEU A 171 14.18 4.18 5.60
C LEU A 171 15.67 4.18 6.00
N LYS A 172 16.55 3.60 5.16
CA LYS A 172 17.99 3.60 5.38
C LYS A 172 18.66 4.97 5.16
N TYR A 173 17.98 5.91 4.47
CA TYR A 173 18.51 7.23 4.16
C TYR A 173 17.94 8.31 5.08
N THR A 174 16.65 8.21 5.41
CA THR A 174 15.97 9.15 6.30
C THR A 174 14.75 8.53 6.96
N ARG A 175 14.43 9.04 8.17
CA ARG A 175 13.19 8.74 8.90
C ARG A 175 12.21 9.91 8.86
N ASN A 176 12.64 11.08 8.37
CA ASN A 176 11.79 12.27 8.27
C ASN A 176 11.09 12.27 6.92
N VAL A 177 9.78 12.08 6.92
CA VAL A 177 8.97 11.98 5.71
C VAL A 177 7.83 12.99 5.69
N TYR A 178 7.49 13.42 4.50
CA TYR A 178 6.23 14.11 4.21
C TYR A 178 5.27 13.15 3.53
N TYR A 179 4.04 13.16 3.97
CA TYR A 179 2.93 12.53 3.26
C TYR A 179 2.25 13.55 2.35
N ILE A 180 2.39 13.35 1.05
CA ILE A 180 1.71 14.16 0.05
C ILE A 180 0.22 13.75 0.00
N GLY A 181 -0.68 14.73 0.00
CA GLY A 181 -2.12 14.51 -0.04
C GLY A 181 -2.64 14.21 -1.44
N ASN A 182 -3.94 13.92 -1.54
CA ASN A 182 -4.61 13.77 -2.82
C ASN A 182 -4.72 15.09 -3.55
N LEU A 183 -4.47 15.05 -4.85
CA LEU A 183 -4.50 16.23 -5.72
C LEU A 183 -3.51 17.34 -5.27
N GLU A 184 -2.45 16.93 -4.62
CA GLU A 184 -1.31 17.77 -4.32
C GLU A 184 -0.13 17.38 -5.21
N PHE A 185 0.78 18.32 -5.42
CA PHE A 185 2.05 18.09 -6.09
C PHE A 185 3.18 18.85 -5.38
N ALA A 186 4.43 18.48 -5.66
CA ALA A 186 5.56 19.08 -5.01
C ALA A 186 6.75 19.26 -5.97
N LYS A 187 7.55 20.27 -5.68
CA LYS A 187 8.89 20.49 -6.21
C LYS A 187 9.91 19.98 -5.20
N LEU A 188 10.81 19.13 -5.63
CA LEU A 188 11.88 18.56 -4.83
C LEU A 188 13.23 19.06 -5.32
N THR A 189 14.03 19.56 -4.39
CA THR A 189 15.43 19.96 -4.58
C THR A 189 16.27 19.30 -3.50
N PRO A 190 17.61 19.29 -3.57
CA PRO A 190 18.45 18.67 -2.56
C PRO A 190 18.17 19.22 -1.15
N GLY A 191 17.63 18.40 -0.25
CA GLY A 191 17.30 18.73 1.12
C GLY A 191 16.00 19.52 1.34
N GLU A 192 15.25 19.83 0.28
CA GLU A 192 14.04 20.65 0.37
C GLU A 192 12.87 20.13 -0.47
N ALA A 193 11.65 20.37 0.01
CA ALA A 193 10.41 20.06 -0.70
C ALA A 193 9.40 21.20 -0.54
N HIS A 194 8.83 21.66 -1.66
CA HIS A 194 7.79 22.68 -1.72
C HIS A 194 6.51 22.07 -2.24
N PHE A 195 5.41 22.23 -1.53
CA PHE A 195 4.14 21.58 -1.84
C PHE A 195 3.13 22.57 -2.40
N TYR A 196 2.28 22.12 -3.31
CA TYR A 196 1.29 22.93 -3.99
C TYR A 196 -0.07 22.22 -4.05
N ASN A 197 -1.14 23.00 -4.02
CA ASN A 197 -2.50 22.56 -4.34
C ASN A 197 -2.78 22.62 -5.86
N LEU A 198 -3.97 22.20 -6.29
CA LEU A 198 -4.36 22.24 -7.72
C LEU A 198 -4.45 23.65 -8.32
N ASP A 199 -4.61 24.68 -7.49
CA ASP A 199 -4.64 26.07 -7.94
C ASP A 199 -3.23 26.64 -8.14
N GLY A 200 -2.20 25.87 -7.73
CA GLY A 200 -0.79 26.26 -7.80
C GLY A 200 -0.31 27.08 -6.60
N ASP A 201 -1.14 27.21 -5.58
CA ASP A 201 -0.75 27.86 -4.33
C ASP A 201 0.15 26.96 -3.51
N GLU A 202 1.21 27.54 -2.95
CA GLU A 202 2.11 26.81 -2.04
C GLU A 202 1.41 26.52 -0.71
N ILE A 203 1.55 25.29 -0.23
CA ILE A 203 0.97 24.80 1.02
C ILE A 203 2.05 24.32 1.97
N GLU A 204 1.91 24.62 3.26
CA GLU A 204 2.82 24.12 4.27
C GLU A 204 2.49 22.68 4.66
N LYS A 205 3.52 21.88 4.88
CA LYS A 205 3.40 20.50 5.39
C LYS A 205 4.37 20.26 6.53
N GLN A 206 3.98 19.38 7.42
CA GLN A 206 4.82 18.93 8.54
C GLN A 206 5.43 17.57 8.23
N THR A 207 6.68 17.39 8.64
CA THR A 207 7.34 16.09 8.60
C THR A 207 6.78 15.15 9.67
N THR A 208 6.78 13.88 9.35
CA THR A 208 6.49 12.80 10.28
C THR A 208 7.74 11.95 10.45
N GLU A 209 8.15 11.71 11.70
CA GLU A 209 9.25 10.81 12.00
C GLU A 209 8.78 9.35 12.00
N ILE A 210 9.41 8.52 11.16
CA ILE A 210 9.16 7.09 11.11
C ILE A 210 9.94 6.38 12.23
N LYS A 211 9.22 5.74 13.12
CA LYS A 211 9.80 5.04 14.28
C LYS A 211 10.29 3.61 13.98
N TRP A 212 10.20 3.16 12.75
CA TRP A 212 10.70 1.82 12.38
C TRP A 212 12.20 1.76 12.42
N ASP A 213 12.72 0.60 12.83
CA ASP A 213 14.15 0.30 12.74
C ASP A 213 14.54 0.04 11.28
N ALA A 214 15.62 0.67 10.80
CA ALA A 214 16.15 0.45 9.45
C ALA A 214 16.63 -1.00 9.26
N GLU A 215 17.22 -1.62 10.30
CA GLU A 215 17.65 -3.02 10.28
C GLU A 215 16.45 -3.98 10.10
N ALA A 216 15.26 -3.58 10.56
CA ALA A 216 14.04 -4.37 10.36
C ALA A 216 13.64 -4.48 8.88
N ALA A 217 14.08 -3.57 8.03
CA ALA A 217 13.86 -3.62 6.57
C ALA A 217 14.92 -4.46 5.82
N GLU A 218 15.88 -5.08 6.51
CA GLU A 218 16.89 -5.96 5.92
C GLU A 218 16.48 -7.44 6.04
N LYS A 219 17.11 -8.30 5.23
CA LYS A 219 16.82 -9.75 5.23
C LYS A 219 17.27 -10.51 6.50
N ALA A 220 18.07 -9.89 7.35
CA ALA A 220 18.56 -10.47 8.63
C ALA A 220 19.11 -11.93 8.50
N GLY A 221 19.82 -12.23 7.40
CA GLY A 221 20.41 -13.55 7.14
C GLY A 221 19.47 -14.57 6.46
N PHE A 222 18.21 -14.23 6.21
CA PHE A 222 17.30 -15.07 5.42
C PHE A 222 17.55 -14.90 3.92
N GLU A 223 17.31 -15.95 3.16
CA GLU A 223 17.41 -15.90 1.69
C GLU A 223 16.35 -14.99 1.08
N HIS A 224 15.12 -15.04 1.62
CA HIS A 224 13.95 -14.30 1.14
C HIS A 224 13.30 -13.48 2.27
N PHE A 225 12.76 -12.30 1.94
CA PHE A 225 11.99 -11.48 2.88
C PHE A 225 10.79 -12.21 3.45
N MET A 226 10.05 -12.95 2.62
CA MET A 226 8.89 -13.72 3.09
C MET A 226 9.28 -14.72 4.18
N MET A 227 10.40 -15.41 4.06
CA MET A 227 10.87 -16.35 5.09
C MET A 227 11.20 -15.63 6.40
N LYS A 228 11.85 -14.48 6.34
CA LYS A 228 12.09 -13.62 7.51
C LYS A 228 10.77 -13.22 8.16
N GLU A 229 9.83 -12.70 7.38
CA GLU A 229 8.54 -12.18 7.83
C GLU A 229 7.65 -13.29 8.43
N ILE A 230 7.73 -14.52 7.92
CA ILE A 230 7.12 -15.69 8.55
C ILE A 230 7.68 -15.91 9.96
N HIS A 231 9.00 -15.78 10.16
CA HIS A 231 9.64 -15.95 11.46
C HIS A 231 9.43 -14.74 12.39
N GLU A 232 9.05 -13.60 11.88
CA GLU A 232 8.70 -12.40 12.67
C GLU A 232 7.25 -12.40 13.20
N GLN A 233 6.41 -13.35 12.79
CA GLN A 233 5.01 -13.41 13.22
C GLN A 233 4.83 -13.41 14.75
N PRO A 234 5.60 -14.18 15.56
CA PRO A 234 5.47 -14.15 17.01
C PRO A 234 5.63 -12.74 17.57
N LYS A 235 6.66 -12.02 17.11
CA LYS A 235 6.92 -10.65 17.54
C LYS A 235 5.84 -9.68 17.06
N ALA A 236 5.42 -9.77 15.81
CA ALA A 236 4.40 -8.90 15.24
C ALA A 236 3.07 -9.05 15.99
N VAL A 237 2.66 -10.26 16.31
CA VAL A 237 1.45 -10.53 17.11
C VAL A 237 1.62 -10.00 18.53
N GLN A 238 2.78 -10.22 19.17
CA GLN A 238 3.06 -9.71 20.52
C GLN A 238 2.98 -8.18 20.56
N ASP A 239 3.62 -7.49 19.61
CA ASP A 239 3.62 -6.02 19.55
C ASP A 239 2.19 -5.48 19.32
N THR A 240 1.40 -6.15 18.48
CA THR A 240 -0.01 -5.82 18.26
C THR A 240 -0.84 -5.96 19.53
N LEU A 241 -0.71 -7.09 20.23
CA LEU A 241 -1.43 -7.32 21.49
C LEU A 241 -1.02 -6.32 22.58
N ASN A 242 0.28 -6.09 22.73
CA ASN A 242 0.81 -5.15 23.73
C ASN A 242 0.40 -3.68 23.47
N SER A 243 0.03 -3.33 22.25
CA SER A 243 -0.44 -1.98 21.92
C SER A 243 -1.76 -1.64 22.62
N VAL A 244 -2.59 -2.65 22.89
CA VAL A 244 -3.93 -2.47 23.45
C VAL A 244 -4.20 -3.27 24.73
N ILE A 245 -3.40 -4.30 25.07
CA ILE A 245 -3.56 -5.05 26.33
C ILE A 245 -2.62 -4.46 27.37
N LYS A 246 -3.19 -3.86 28.40
CA LYS A 246 -2.47 -3.26 29.53
C LYS A 246 -3.09 -3.76 30.84
N ASP A 247 -2.26 -4.16 31.79
CA ASP A 247 -2.69 -4.63 33.11
C ASP A 247 -3.80 -5.70 33.06
N GLY A 248 -3.70 -6.63 32.10
CA GLY A 248 -4.67 -7.71 31.93
C GLY A 248 -6.03 -7.28 31.40
N ARG A 249 -6.12 -6.10 30.78
CA ARG A 249 -7.34 -5.55 30.17
C ARG A 249 -7.04 -4.99 28.78
N ILE A 250 -8.05 -5.02 27.91
CA ILE A 250 -7.99 -4.35 26.60
C ILE A 250 -8.37 -2.89 26.81
N ASP A 251 -7.46 -2.00 26.43
CA ASP A 251 -7.61 -0.56 26.44
C ASP A 251 -7.62 -0.03 25.00
N PHE A 252 -8.75 0.51 24.58
CA PHE A 252 -8.92 1.11 23.25
C PHE A 252 -8.89 2.65 23.27
N GLU A 253 -8.33 3.27 24.32
CA GLU A 253 -8.18 4.73 24.37
C GLU A 253 -7.40 5.23 23.14
N ALA A 254 -6.27 4.59 22.82
CA ALA A 254 -5.44 4.93 21.65
C ALA A 254 -6.12 4.64 20.31
N VAL A 255 -7.08 3.71 20.27
CA VAL A 255 -7.89 3.41 19.06
C VAL A 255 -8.98 4.47 18.89
N GLY A 256 -9.38 5.12 19.97
CA GLY A 256 -10.38 6.18 19.98
C GLY A 256 -11.83 5.69 19.92
N ILE A 257 -12.10 4.44 20.34
CA ILE A 257 -13.46 3.91 20.42
C ILE A 257 -13.89 3.76 21.89
N THR A 258 -15.09 4.22 22.19
CA THR A 258 -15.65 4.18 23.54
C THR A 258 -16.58 2.99 23.74
N GLU A 259 -16.82 2.62 25.03
CA GLU A 259 -17.78 1.56 25.35
C GLU A 259 -19.20 1.90 24.92
N ASP A 260 -19.60 3.17 25.00
CA ASP A 260 -20.94 3.60 24.60
C ASP A 260 -21.14 3.49 23.08
N GLU A 261 -20.10 3.80 22.29
CA GLU A 261 -20.13 3.55 20.85
C GLU A 261 -20.26 2.04 20.55
N ILE A 262 -19.48 1.19 21.24
CA ILE A 262 -19.56 -0.28 21.09
C ILE A 262 -20.98 -0.79 21.39
N LYS A 263 -21.63 -0.31 22.45
CA LYS A 263 -23.03 -0.67 22.79
C LYS A 263 -24.03 -0.19 21.75
N GLY A 264 -23.73 0.94 21.09
CA GLY A 264 -24.61 1.57 20.08
C GLY A 264 -24.58 0.91 18.71
N PHE A 265 -23.54 0.16 18.36
CA PHE A 265 -23.44 -0.50 17.05
C PHE A 265 -24.40 -1.69 16.96
N GLU A 266 -25.17 -1.72 15.88
CA GLU A 266 -26.11 -2.80 15.55
C GLU A 266 -25.53 -3.79 14.52
N GLN A 267 -24.51 -3.37 13.75
CA GLN A 267 -23.89 -4.16 12.70
C GLN A 267 -22.42 -3.77 12.49
N ILE A 268 -21.61 -4.70 12.03
CA ILE A 268 -20.25 -4.44 11.58
C ILE A 268 -20.13 -4.78 10.09
N TYR A 269 -19.53 -3.87 9.30
CA TYR A 269 -19.04 -4.17 7.97
C TYR A 269 -17.52 -4.29 8.03
N ILE A 270 -16.96 -5.38 7.51
CA ILE A 270 -15.51 -5.52 7.34
C ILE A 270 -15.22 -5.47 5.84
N VAL A 271 -14.45 -4.47 5.41
CA VAL A 271 -14.22 -4.19 3.99
C VAL A 271 -12.72 -4.15 3.70
N ALA A 272 -12.26 -5.01 2.81
CA ALA A 272 -10.83 -5.14 2.50
C ALA A 272 -10.61 -5.82 1.13
N CYS A 273 -9.35 -5.96 0.73
CA CYS A 273 -8.91 -6.69 -0.46
C CYS A 273 -7.90 -7.79 -0.08
N GLY A 274 -7.81 -8.84 -0.91
CA GLY A 274 -6.78 -9.87 -0.81
C GLY A 274 -6.71 -10.55 0.55
N SER A 275 -5.51 -10.70 1.09
CA SER A 275 -5.28 -11.33 2.40
C SER A 275 -6.03 -10.65 3.55
N ALA A 276 -6.16 -9.32 3.52
CA ALA A 276 -6.90 -8.58 4.52
C ALA A 276 -8.42 -8.87 4.49
N TRP A 277 -8.98 -9.17 3.32
CA TRP A 277 -10.37 -9.63 3.22
C TRP A 277 -10.56 -10.99 3.91
N HIS A 278 -9.58 -11.91 3.79
CA HIS A 278 -9.60 -13.20 4.50
C HIS A 278 -9.48 -13.06 6.02
N VAL A 279 -8.79 -12.01 6.51
CA VAL A 279 -8.86 -11.64 7.94
C VAL A 279 -10.30 -11.35 8.34
N GLY A 280 -11.02 -10.58 7.53
CA GLY A 280 -12.44 -10.27 7.75
C GLY A 280 -13.30 -11.53 7.81
N MET A 281 -13.07 -12.50 6.91
CA MET A 281 -13.82 -13.76 6.92
C MET A 281 -13.64 -14.55 8.22
N ALA A 282 -12.42 -14.63 8.75
CA ALA A 282 -12.18 -15.29 10.04
C ALA A 282 -12.78 -14.49 11.21
N ALA A 283 -12.61 -13.15 11.19
CA ALA A 283 -13.12 -12.26 12.22
C ALA A 283 -14.65 -12.25 12.30
N GLN A 284 -15.36 -12.46 11.18
CA GLN A 284 -16.81 -12.57 11.15
C GLN A 284 -17.29 -13.64 12.12
N TYR A 285 -16.77 -14.87 12.02
CA TYR A 285 -17.17 -15.95 12.90
C TYR A 285 -16.97 -15.64 14.37
N VAL A 286 -15.83 -15.02 14.70
CA VAL A 286 -15.47 -14.73 16.10
C VAL A 286 -16.33 -13.59 16.67
N LEU A 287 -16.57 -12.54 15.90
CA LEU A 287 -17.40 -11.39 16.32
C LEU A 287 -18.87 -11.80 16.47
N GLU A 288 -19.40 -12.57 15.53
CA GLU A 288 -20.79 -13.05 15.60
C GLU A 288 -20.98 -13.99 16.79
N ASP A 289 -20.08 -14.95 17.00
CA ASP A 289 -20.16 -15.94 18.10
C ASP A 289 -19.97 -15.29 19.47
N MET A 290 -18.97 -14.44 19.64
CA MET A 290 -18.61 -13.88 20.95
C MET A 290 -19.42 -12.64 21.33
N ALA A 291 -19.61 -11.72 20.41
CA ALA A 291 -20.21 -10.40 20.68
C ALA A 291 -21.69 -10.32 20.30
N ASP A 292 -22.27 -11.36 19.69
CA ASP A 292 -23.66 -11.40 19.24
C ASP A 292 -24.03 -10.14 18.43
N ILE A 293 -23.21 -9.85 17.41
CA ILE A 293 -23.38 -8.70 16.51
C ILE A 293 -23.30 -9.19 15.06
N SER A 294 -24.25 -8.76 14.22
CA SER A 294 -24.25 -9.12 12.80
C SER A 294 -23.02 -8.55 12.12
N VAL A 295 -22.28 -9.40 11.40
CA VAL A 295 -21.08 -9.01 10.65
C VAL A 295 -21.24 -9.32 9.18
N ARG A 296 -20.81 -8.40 8.33
CA ARG A 296 -20.82 -8.58 6.89
C ARG A 296 -19.46 -8.26 6.32
N VAL A 297 -18.87 -9.23 5.63
CA VAL A 297 -17.55 -9.10 5.01
C VAL A 297 -17.69 -8.87 3.52
N GLU A 298 -17.09 -7.80 3.01
CA GLU A 298 -17.20 -7.37 1.62
C GLU A 298 -15.83 -7.14 1.01
N LEU A 299 -15.67 -7.52 -0.26
CA LEU A 299 -14.53 -7.08 -1.06
C LEU A 299 -14.65 -5.59 -1.35
N ALA A 300 -13.58 -4.83 -1.07
CA ALA A 300 -13.61 -3.38 -1.26
C ALA A 300 -13.83 -2.98 -2.72
N SER A 301 -13.28 -3.74 -3.67
CA SER A 301 -13.50 -3.56 -5.11
C SER A 301 -14.97 -3.70 -5.52
N GLU A 302 -15.72 -4.58 -4.86
CA GLU A 302 -17.16 -4.76 -5.12
C GLU A 302 -17.99 -3.74 -4.34
N PHE A 303 -17.60 -3.47 -3.09
CA PHE A 303 -18.32 -2.57 -2.20
C PHE A 303 -18.48 -1.17 -2.79
N ARG A 304 -17.41 -0.62 -3.40
CA ARG A 304 -17.39 0.74 -3.93
C ARG A 304 -18.33 0.96 -5.14
N TYR A 305 -18.64 -0.09 -5.89
CA TYR A 305 -19.45 0.01 -7.11
C TYR A 305 -20.89 -0.49 -6.94
N ARG A 306 -21.13 -1.29 -5.91
CA ARG A 306 -22.46 -1.87 -5.68
C ARG A 306 -23.34 -0.93 -4.88
N LYS A 307 -24.59 -0.72 -5.35
CA LYS A 307 -25.60 0.01 -4.59
C LYS A 307 -26.09 -0.87 -3.43
N MET A 308 -25.76 -0.49 -2.22
CA MET A 308 -26.16 -1.21 -0.99
C MET A 308 -26.96 -0.32 -0.05
N SER A 309 -27.91 -0.94 0.63
CA SER A 309 -28.51 -0.35 1.81
C SER A 309 -27.61 -0.64 3.02
N LEU A 310 -27.04 0.38 3.60
CA LEU A 310 -26.16 0.30 4.75
C LEU A 310 -26.91 0.72 6.02
N ASN A 311 -26.64 0.01 7.13
CA ASN A 311 -27.18 0.38 8.43
C ASN A 311 -26.46 1.65 8.95
N PRO A 312 -27.14 2.76 9.23
CA PRO A 312 -26.51 3.98 9.73
C PRO A 312 -25.89 3.83 11.14
N LYS A 313 -26.31 2.80 11.89
CA LYS A 313 -25.74 2.46 13.21
C LYS A 313 -24.69 1.34 13.11
N ALA A 314 -24.04 1.20 11.97
CA ALA A 314 -22.97 0.24 11.79
C ALA A 314 -21.60 0.87 12.10
N LEU A 315 -20.66 -0.01 12.46
CA LEU A 315 -19.24 0.27 12.39
C LEU A 315 -18.69 -0.34 11.09
N MET A 316 -18.02 0.46 10.27
CA MET A 316 -17.24 -0.08 9.15
C MET A 316 -15.78 -0.22 9.56
N ILE A 317 -15.27 -1.43 9.55
CA ILE A 317 -13.86 -1.75 9.75
C ILE A 317 -13.22 -1.96 8.38
N VAL A 318 -12.26 -1.13 8.03
CA VAL A 318 -11.42 -1.33 6.85
C VAL A 318 -10.07 -1.87 7.25
N VAL A 319 -9.58 -2.88 6.52
CA VAL A 319 -8.32 -3.56 6.83
C VAL A 319 -7.35 -3.41 5.67
N SER A 320 -6.15 -2.93 5.95
CA SER A 320 -5.08 -2.78 4.96
C SER A 320 -3.72 -2.79 5.64
N GLN A 321 -2.77 -3.60 5.16
CA GLN A 321 -1.41 -3.59 5.68
C GLN A 321 -0.72 -2.23 5.42
N SER A 322 -0.71 -1.77 4.19
CA SER A 322 -0.06 -0.50 3.80
C SER A 322 -0.88 0.73 4.19
N GLY A 323 -2.21 0.59 4.36
CA GLY A 323 -3.12 1.72 4.51
C GLY A 323 -3.24 2.60 3.25
N GLU A 324 -2.80 2.09 2.09
CA GLU A 324 -2.82 2.79 0.79
C GLU A 324 -3.60 2.02 -0.30
N THR A 325 -4.31 0.96 0.07
CA THR A 325 -5.11 0.17 -0.87
C THR A 325 -6.25 1.01 -1.44
N ALA A 326 -6.20 1.31 -2.74
CA ALA A 326 -7.09 2.25 -3.40
C ALA A 326 -8.59 1.92 -3.23
N ASP A 327 -8.97 0.66 -3.44
CA ASP A 327 -10.38 0.24 -3.29
C ASP A 327 -10.85 0.32 -1.83
N THR A 328 -9.99 -0.05 -0.88
CA THR A 328 -10.28 0.04 0.55
C THR A 328 -10.45 1.49 1.00
N LEU A 329 -9.61 2.39 0.52
CA LEU A 329 -9.72 3.83 0.77
C LEU A 329 -11.02 4.41 0.16
N ALA A 330 -11.36 4.00 -1.06
CA ALA A 330 -12.60 4.43 -1.69
C ALA A 330 -13.85 3.93 -0.93
N ALA A 331 -13.81 2.70 -0.42
CA ALA A 331 -14.88 2.15 0.41
C ALA A 331 -15.03 2.91 1.75
N LEU A 332 -13.91 3.26 2.39
CA LEU A 332 -13.89 4.11 3.59
C LEU A 332 -14.60 5.46 3.33
N ARG A 333 -14.21 6.14 2.26
CA ARG A 333 -14.80 7.44 1.88
C ARG A 333 -16.29 7.33 1.62
N LEU A 334 -16.73 6.29 0.90
CA LEU A 334 -18.15 6.03 0.66
C LEU A 334 -18.94 5.82 1.95
N ALA A 335 -18.37 5.14 2.95
CA ALA A 335 -18.99 4.96 4.26
C ALA A 335 -19.14 6.29 5.01
N LYS A 336 -18.08 7.11 4.98
CA LYS A 336 -18.10 8.44 5.61
C LYS A 336 -19.12 9.38 4.96
N GLU A 337 -19.24 9.38 3.64
CA GLU A 337 -20.28 10.13 2.92
C GLU A 337 -21.69 9.73 3.35
N LYS A 338 -21.89 8.48 3.79
CA LYS A 338 -23.16 7.97 4.30
C LYS A 338 -23.32 8.12 5.83
N GLY A 339 -22.38 8.78 6.50
CA GLY A 339 -22.42 9.02 7.94
C GLY A 339 -22.18 7.77 8.80
N ILE A 340 -21.54 6.73 8.26
CA ILE A 340 -21.19 5.50 8.98
C ILE A 340 -19.84 5.70 9.66
N THR A 341 -19.78 5.37 10.96
CA THR A 341 -18.53 5.40 11.73
C THR A 341 -17.52 4.42 11.14
N THR A 342 -16.29 4.88 10.91
CA THR A 342 -15.23 4.11 10.28
C THR A 342 -14.08 3.82 11.24
N MET A 343 -13.55 2.60 11.18
CA MET A 343 -12.33 2.18 11.86
C MET A 343 -11.35 1.59 10.87
N ALA A 344 -10.09 1.99 10.94
CA ALA A 344 -9.00 1.39 10.17
C ALA A 344 -8.20 0.42 11.03
N ILE A 345 -7.89 -0.77 10.50
CA ILE A 345 -6.83 -1.66 11.02
C ILE A 345 -5.70 -1.61 9.99
N VAL A 346 -4.61 -0.94 10.34
CA VAL A 346 -3.48 -0.67 9.44
C VAL A 346 -2.14 -0.84 10.15
N ASN A 347 -1.09 -1.11 9.38
CA ASN A 347 0.25 -1.23 9.94
C ASN A 347 1.06 0.07 9.78
N VAL A 348 0.86 0.81 8.69
CA VAL A 348 1.64 2.01 8.40
C VAL A 348 1.02 3.23 9.07
N VAL A 349 1.75 3.78 10.04
CA VAL A 349 1.36 5.01 10.74
C VAL A 349 1.32 6.18 9.76
N GLY A 350 0.23 6.97 9.81
CA GLY A 350 0.06 8.13 8.95
C GLY A 350 -0.32 7.83 7.49
N SER A 351 -0.62 6.58 7.15
CA SER A 351 -1.14 6.20 5.83
C SER A 351 -2.46 6.90 5.50
N SER A 352 -2.85 6.91 4.22
CA SER A 352 -4.07 7.59 3.76
C SER A 352 -5.33 7.07 4.46
N ILE A 353 -5.47 5.76 4.59
CA ILE A 353 -6.59 5.14 5.32
C ILE A 353 -6.58 5.55 6.79
N ALA A 354 -5.39 5.56 7.45
CA ALA A 354 -5.28 5.97 8.85
C ALA A 354 -5.67 7.43 9.08
N ARG A 355 -5.30 8.32 8.16
CA ARG A 355 -5.64 9.76 8.28
C ARG A 355 -7.11 10.08 8.03
N GLU A 356 -7.78 9.26 7.23
CA GLU A 356 -9.17 9.50 6.83
C GLU A 356 -10.20 8.75 7.70
N ALA A 357 -9.81 7.67 8.39
CA ALA A 357 -10.69 6.93 9.28
C ALA A 357 -11.00 7.72 10.57
N ASP A 358 -12.17 7.48 11.15
CA ASP A 358 -12.57 8.11 12.42
C ASP A 358 -11.84 7.48 13.61
N LYS A 359 -11.51 6.20 13.53
CA LYS A 359 -10.81 5.39 14.53
C LYS A 359 -9.68 4.62 13.87
N VAL A 360 -8.57 4.43 14.57
CA VAL A 360 -7.41 3.71 13.98
C VAL A 360 -6.82 2.72 14.98
N PHE A 361 -6.72 1.47 14.57
CA PHE A 361 -5.97 0.44 15.27
C PHE A 361 -4.69 0.13 14.48
N TYR A 362 -3.54 0.52 15.02
CA TYR A 362 -2.24 0.19 14.43
C TYR A 362 -1.75 -1.18 14.88
N THR A 363 -1.41 -2.07 13.94
CA THR A 363 -0.93 -3.41 14.26
C THR A 363 0.53 -3.45 14.70
N LEU A 364 1.31 -2.41 14.39
CA LEU A 364 2.71 -2.26 14.79
C LEU A 364 3.61 -3.47 14.41
N ALA A 365 3.27 -4.17 13.32
CA ALA A 365 3.98 -5.36 12.85
C ALA A 365 5.36 -5.05 12.22
N GLY A 366 5.75 -3.78 12.15
CA GLY A 366 6.97 -3.35 11.48
C GLY A 366 6.86 -3.42 9.95
N PRO A 367 7.95 -3.13 9.21
CA PRO A 367 7.94 -3.15 7.75
C PRO A 367 7.73 -4.57 7.22
N GLU A 368 6.84 -4.74 6.25
CA GLU A 368 6.62 -5.96 5.47
C GLU A 368 6.92 -5.65 4.01
N ILE A 369 7.91 -6.34 3.43
CA ILE A 369 8.50 -6.02 2.13
C ILE A 369 8.07 -7.03 1.07
N SER A 370 7.88 -8.28 1.46
CA SER A 370 7.39 -9.32 0.57
C SER A 370 6.00 -8.96 0.04
N VAL A 371 5.78 -9.15 -1.25
CA VAL A 371 4.49 -8.85 -1.89
C VAL A 371 3.37 -9.70 -1.28
N ALA A 372 3.65 -10.96 -1.04
CA ALA A 372 2.75 -11.87 -0.34
C ALA A 372 2.82 -11.63 1.16
N THR A 373 1.79 -11.02 1.74
CA THR A 373 1.73 -10.69 3.18
C THR A 373 1.76 -11.93 4.07
N THR A 374 2.43 -11.86 5.20
CA THR A 374 2.57 -12.96 6.17
C THR A 374 2.32 -12.48 7.59
N LYS A 375 3.28 -11.78 8.22
CA LYS A 375 3.16 -11.30 9.59
C LYS A 375 2.03 -10.29 9.79
N ALA A 376 1.76 -9.46 8.78
CA ALA A 376 0.67 -8.49 8.86
C ALA A 376 -0.70 -9.18 8.92
N TYR A 377 -0.90 -10.32 8.23
CA TYR A 377 -2.13 -11.11 8.34
C TYR A 377 -2.35 -11.59 9.78
N SER A 378 -1.34 -12.18 10.41
CA SER A 378 -1.41 -12.66 11.80
C SER A 378 -1.65 -11.52 12.80
N ALA A 379 -1.00 -10.37 12.59
CA ALA A 379 -1.19 -9.17 13.41
C ALA A 379 -2.61 -8.59 13.26
N GLN A 380 -3.16 -8.56 12.05
CA GLN A 380 -4.54 -8.14 11.79
C GLN A 380 -5.56 -9.07 12.42
N LEU A 381 -5.34 -10.39 12.40
CA LEU A 381 -6.18 -11.35 13.14
C LEU A 381 -6.13 -11.11 14.65
N ALA A 382 -4.95 -10.86 15.21
CA ALA A 382 -4.81 -10.54 16.63
C ALA A 382 -5.58 -9.27 17.02
N ALA A 383 -5.51 -8.23 16.17
CA ALA A 383 -6.29 -7.01 16.36
C ALA A 383 -7.81 -7.28 16.33
N MET A 384 -8.28 -8.10 15.37
CA MET A 384 -9.69 -8.48 15.30
C MET A 384 -10.15 -9.29 16.50
N TYR A 385 -9.30 -10.17 17.04
CA TYR A 385 -9.63 -10.94 18.24
C TYR A 385 -9.70 -10.04 19.49
N CYS A 386 -8.82 -9.03 19.61
CA CYS A 386 -8.95 -8.03 20.66
C CYS A 386 -10.27 -7.27 20.55
N LEU A 387 -10.68 -6.88 19.33
CA LEU A 387 -11.98 -6.26 19.09
C LEU A 387 -13.13 -7.19 19.52
N ALA A 388 -13.11 -8.45 19.11
CA ALA A 388 -14.18 -9.40 19.45
C ALA A 388 -14.32 -9.61 20.96
N VAL A 389 -13.21 -9.80 21.67
CA VAL A 389 -13.20 -9.97 23.13
C VAL A 389 -13.73 -8.72 23.83
N GLN A 390 -13.29 -7.53 23.44
CA GLN A 390 -13.73 -6.27 24.03
C GLN A 390 -15.21 -5.98 23.71
N PHE A 391 -15.66 -6.20 22.48
CA PHE A 391 -17.07 -6.06 22.10
C PHE A 391 -17.96 -7.01 22.88
N ALA A 392 -17.55 -8.27 23.02
CA ALA A 392 -18.27 -9.26 23.81
C ALA A 392 -18.40 -8.84 25.27
N LYS A 393 -17.31 -8.32 25.85
CA LYS A 393 -17.29 -7.81 27.23
C LYS A 393 -18.22 -6.63 27.44
N VAL A 394 -18.08 -5.59 26.61
CA VAL A 394 -18.83 -4.34 26.71
C VAL A 394 -20.34 -4.57 26.46
N ARG A 395 -20.68 -5.51 25.58
CA ARG A 395 -22.07 -5.91 25.28
C ARG A 395 -22.64 -6.90 26.30
N GLY A 396 -21.87 -7.29 27.33
CA GLY A 396 -22.32 -8.21 28.38
C GLY A 396 -22.55 -9.64 27.91
N LYS A 397 -21.87 -10.08 26.87
CA LYS A 397 -21.99 -11.44 26.31
C LYS A 397 -21.03 -12.45 26.93
N ILE A 398 -20.01 -12.00 27.61
CA ILE A 398 -19.04 -12.80 28.36
C ILE A 398 -18.89 -12.29 29.79
N THR A 399 -18.58 -13.19 30.74
CA THR A 399 -18.29 -12.86 32.12
C THR A 399 -16.90 -12.25 32.32
N GLU A 400 -16.60 -11.70 33.51
CA GLU A 400 -15.22 -11.25 33.82
C GLU A 400 -14.21 -12.40 33.80
N GLU A 401 -14.60 -13.58 34.26
CA GLU A 401 -13.74 -14.76 34.23
C GLU A 401 -13.41 -15.19 32.80
N GLN A 402 -14.41 -15.25 31.93
CA GLN A 402 -14.22 -15.53 30.49
C GLN A 402 -13.34 -14.46 29.81
N TYR A 403 -13.57 -13.20 30.15
CA TYR A 403 -12.76 -12.09 29.64
C TYR A 403 -11.28 -12.26 30.01
N GLY A 404 -10.98 -12.50 31.29
CA GLY A 404 -9.61 -12.77 31.75
C GLY A 404 -8.98 -14.01 31.10
N TYR A 405 -9.78 -15.08 30.90
CA TYR A 405 -9.35 -16.28 30.19
C TYR A 405 -8.95 -15.95 28.73
N TYR A 406 -9.78 -15.25 27.99
CA TYR A 406 -9.48 -14.91 26.58
C TYR A 406 -8.26 -13.99 26.45
N ILE A 407 -8.07 -13.05 27.35
CA ILE A 407 -6.87 -12.21 27.36
C ILE A 407 -5.62 -13.07 27.59
N THR A 408 -5.68 -13.98 28.54
CA THR A 408 -4.57 -14.89 28.82
C THR A 408 -4.25 -15.76 27.60
N GLU A 409 -5.25 -16.31 26.92
CA GLU A 409 -5.08 -17.10 25.72
C GLU A 409 -4.49 -16.27 24.56
N LEU A 410 -4.95 -15.03 24.36
CA LEU A 410 -4.38 -14.12 23.36
C LEU A 410 -2.89 -13.89 23.58
N LEU A 411 -2.48 -13.65 24.82
CA LEU A 411 -1.09 -13.41 25.17
C LEU A 411 -0.19 -14.67 25.00
N THR A 412 -0.77 -15.87 24.90
CA THR A 412 -0.01 -17.11 24.61
C THR A 412 0.15 -17.38 23.11
N ILE A 413 -0.56 -16.66 22.24
CA ILE A 413 -0.50 -16.90 20.78
C ILE A 413 0.92 -16.76 20.21
N PRO A 414 1.72 -15.73 20.57
CA PRO A 414 3.09 -15.60 20.07
C PRO A 414 3.93 -16.83 20.33
N GLU A 415 3.88 -17.38 21.55
CA GLU A 415 4.62 -18.61 21.91
C GLU A 415 4.12 -19.83 21.12
N LYS A 416 2.81 -19.94 20.91
CA LYS A 416 2.23 -21.04 20.10
C LYS A 416 2.69 -20.96 18.64
N ILE A 417 2.74 -19.74 18.06
CA ILE A 417 3.28 -19.54 16.70
C ILE A 417 4.75 -19.92 16.65
N GLN A 418 5.55 -19.50 17.63
CA GLN A 418 6.98 -19.83 17.71
C GLN A 418 7.21 -21.35 17.71
N LYS A 419 6.43 -22.11 18.49
CA LYS A 419 6.52 -23.58 18.51
C LYS A 419 6.20 -24.22 17.16
N ILE A 420 5.22 -23.67 16.41
CA ILE A 420 4.91 -24.17 15.07
C ILE A 420 6.07 -23.90 14.10
N LEU A 421 6.71 -22.72 14.20
CA LEU A 421 7.83 -22.35 13.34
C LEU A 421 9.09 -23.16 13.60
N GLU A 422 9.24 -23.74 14.79
CA GLU A 422 10.35 -24.62 15.15
C GLU A 422 10.22 -26.01 14.53
N ASP A 423 9.01 -26.47 14.17
CA ASP A 423 8.72 -27.81 13.60
C ASP A 423 8.93 -27.84 12.05
N LYS A 424 10.08 -27.34 11.59
CA LYS A 424 10.42 -27.26 10.17
C LYS A 424 10.56 -28.62 9.50
N GLU A 425 11.15 -29.58 10.19
CA GLU A 425 11.42 -30.91 9.64
C GLU A 425 10.12 -31.63 9.28
N ARG A 426 9.10 -31.49 10.11
CA ARG A 426 7.78 -32.05 9.83
C ARG A 426 7.12 -31.39 8.61
N LEU A 427 7.21 -30.06 8.50
CA LEU A 427 6.69 -29.33 7.34
C LEU A 427 7.42 -29.72 6.05
N GLN A 428 8.76 -29.83 6.09
CA GLN A 428 9.56 -30.31 4.97
C GLN A 428 9.23 -31.74 4.57
N TRP A 429 8.97 -32.62 5.54
CA TRP A 429 8.56 -33.99 5.26
C TRP A 429 7.23 -34.06 4.50
N PHE A 430 6.23 -33.27 4.93
CA PHE A 430 4.97 -33.18 4.21
C PHE A 430 5.14 -32.59 2.81
N ALA A 431 5.90 -31.49 2.68
CA ALA A 431 6.19 -30.87 1.40
C ALA A 431 6.87 -31.85 0.43
N ALA A 432 7.88 -32.59 0.89
CA ALA A 432 8.56 -33.60 0.08
C ALA A 432 7.63 -34.76 -0.33
N LYS A 433 6.75 -35.19 0.59
CA LYS A 433 5.80 -36.26 0.33
C LYS A 433 4.78 -35.92 -0.76
N TYR A 434 4.36 -34.66 -0.82
CA TYR A 434 3.33 -34.19 -1.76
C TYR A 434 3.88 -33.36 -2.92
N ALA A 435 5.21 -33.20 -3.04
CA ALA A 435 5.87 -32.38 -4.06
C ALA A 435 5.48 -32.73 -5.52
N ASN A 436 5.13 -34.02 -5.77
CA ASN A 436 4.72 -34.48 -7.09
C ASN A 436 3.20 -34.74 -7.21
N ALA A 437 2.41 -34.29 -6.22
CA ALA A 437 0.96 -34.37 -6.32
C ALA A 437 0.47 -33.35 -7.35
N SER A 438 -0.39 -33.77 -8.28
CA SER A 438 -1.02 -32.86 -9.25
C SER A 438 -2.04 -31.94 -8.61
N ASP A 439 -2.69 -32.42 -7.55
CA ASP A 439 -3.76 -31.68 -6.87
C ASP A 439 -3.68 -31.89 -5.34
N VAL A 440 -3.95 -30.83 -4.59
CA VAL A 440 -4.09 -30.86 -3.13
C VAL A 440 -5.38 -30.12 -2.75
N PHE A 441 -6.25 -30.81 -2.01
CA PHE A 441 -7.51 -30.25 -1.55
C PHE A 441 -7.44 -29.92 -0.06
N PHE A 442 -7.64 -28.66 0.27
CA PHE A 442 -7.88 -28.21 1.64
C PHE A 442 -9.38 -28.06 1.86
N VAL A 443 -9.89 -28.62 2.93
CA VAL A 443 -11.32 -28.60 3.25
C VAL A 443 -11.56 -28.15 4.69
N GLY A 444 -12.61 -27.36 4.92
CA GLY A 444 -12.96 -26.84 6.24
C GLY A 444 -14.40 -26.32 6.27
N ARG A 445 -14.93 -26.10 7.48
CA ARG A 445 -16.23 -25.46 7.71
C ARG A 445 -16.17 -24.57 8.96
N GLY A 446 -17.11 -23.63 9.07
CA GLY A 446 -17.05 -22.62 10.12
C GLY A 446 -15.79 -21.76 9.96
N ILE A 447 -15.08 -21.45 11.03
CA ILE A 447 -13.85 -20.66 10.98
C ILE A 447 -12.73 -21.36 10.17
N ASP A 448 -12.71 -22.70 10.14
CA ASP A 448 -11.74 -23.46 9.33
C ASP A 448 -11.95 -23.21 7.83
N TYR A 449 -13.18 -22.96 7.37
CA TYR A 449 -13.44 -22.54 5.98
C TYR A 449 -12.71 -21.24 5.63
N ALA A 450 -12.72 -20.25 6.53
CA ALA A 450 -11.99 -19.00 6.33
C ALA A 450 -10.48 -19.25 6.24
N ALA A 451 -9.92 -20.13 7.09
CA ALA A 451 -8.51 -20.51 7.05
C ALA A 451 -8.16 -21.25 5.75
N VAL A 452 -9.02 -22.17 5.28
CA VAL A 452 -8.85 -22.88 4.01
C VAL A 452 -8.87 -21.91 2.82
N SER A 453 -9.81 -20.96 2.80
CA SER A 453 -9.89 -19.94 1.75
C SER A 453 -8.60 -19.10 1.66
N TYR A 454 -8.04 -18.72 2.81
CA TYR A 454 -6.75 -18.03 2.87
C TYR A 454 -5.58 -18.92 2.40
N THR A 455 -5.59 -20.21 2.80
CA THR A 455 -4.56 -21.17 2.37
C THR A 455 -4.53 -21.32 0.85
N HIS A 456 -5.69 -21.36 0.19
CA HIS A 456 -5.76 -21.40 -1.28
C HIS A 456 -5.18 -20.13 -1.91
N LEU A 457 -5.44 -18.94 -1.37
CA LEU A 457 -4.81 -17.70 -1.83
C LEU A 457 -3.29 -17.80 -1.72
N ARG A 458 -2.76 -18.21 -0.56
CA ARG A 458 -1.31 -18.32 -0.31
C ARG A 458 -0.64 -19.30 -1.26
N ALA A 459 -1.27 -20.42 -1.58
CA ALA A 459 -0.74 -21.43 -2.50
C ALA A 459 -0.48 -20.86 -3.92
N HIS A 460 -1.27 -19.88 -4.35
CA HIS A 460 -1.08 -19.20 -5.64
C HIS A 460 -0.11 -18.02 -5.61
N GLU A 461 0.20 -17.47 -4.43
CA GLU A 461 1.08 -16.31 -4.27
C GLU A 461 2.55 -16.67 -4.02
N THR A 462 2.89 -17.96 -3.91
CA THR A 462 4.25 -18.44 -3.64
C THR A 462 5.10 -18.65 -4.89
N ASP A 463 4.76 -18.03 -6.00
CA ASP A 463 5.60 -18.06 -7.19
C ASP A 463 6.87 -17.20 -6.99
N SER A 464 7.99 -17.63 -7.53
CA SER A 464 9.34 -17.13 -7.22
C SER A 464 9.56 -15.61 -7.42
N TYR A 465 8.67 -14.94 -8.13
CA TYR A 465 8.74 -13.47 -8.32
C TYR A 465 7.91 -12.67 -7.29
N LEU A 466 7.13 -13.35 -6.44
CA LEU A 466 6.31 -12.72 -5.38
C LEU A 466 6.97 -12.80 -3.99
N VAL A 467 8.10 -13.49 -3.88
CA VAL A 467 8.77 -13.80 -2.59
C VAL A 467 9.99 -12.91 -2.37
#